data_709ba95e92f0a0cfb1c9b40581af7971
#
_entry.id   709ba95e92f0a0cfb1c9b40581af7971
#
_cell.length_a   1.000
_cell.length_b   1.000
_cell.length_c   1.000
_cell.angle_alpha   90.00
_cell.angle_beta   90.00
_cell.angle_gamma   90.00
#
_symmetry.space_group_name_H-M   'P 1'
#
loop_
_entity.id
_entity.type
_entity.pdbx_description
1 polymer ?
#
loop_
_entity_poly.entity_id
_entity_poly.type
_entity_poly.pdbx_seq_one_letter_code
_entity_poly.pdbx_strand_id
1 'polypeptide(L)' 'MSEPALVYEKKDGVAVLRMNRPEVRNAMNAEMFCRLADAWKDVNEDGGVRCAILTGTGDEAFCAGGDLDGFIP' A
#
# COMPACT_ATOMS: atom_id res chain seq x y z
N MET A 1 3.16 0.08 19.26
CA MET A 1 2.39 0.72 18.20
C MET A 1 2.69 0.05 16.88
N SER A 2 1.65 -0.35 16.16
CA SER A 2 1.86 -1.08 14.91
C SER A 2 2.23 -0.11 13.79
N GLU A 3 2.98 -0.62 12.82
CA GLU A 3 3.31 0.15 11.64
C GLU A 3 2.08 0.29 10.75
N PRO A 4 2.04 1.33 9.90
CA PRO A 4 0.90 1.49 8.99
C PRO A 4 0.81 0.32 8.00
N ALA A 5 -0.41 0.01 7.57
CA ALA A 5 -0.65 -1.08 6.63
C ALA A 5 -0.12 -0.77 5.23
N LEU A 6 0.09 0.50 4.92
CA LEU A 6 0.71 0.93 3.67
C LEU A 6 1.76 2.00 3.98
N VAL A 7 2.94 1.83 3.41
CA VAL A 7 4.00 2.83 3.49
C VAL A 7 4.06 3.54 2.15
N TYR A 8 3.94 4.87 2.17
CA TYR A 8 3.93 5.68 0.96
C TYR A 8 5.06 6.69 1.03
N GLU A 9 5.94 6.66 0.04
CA GLU A 9 7.09 7.55 -0.01
C GLU A 9 7.25 8.14 -1.39
N LYS A 10 7.77 9.38 -1.45
CA LYS A 10 8.06 10.04 -2.72
C LYS A 10 9.49 10.57 -2.68
N LYS A 11 10.24 10.34 -3.76
CA LYS A 11 11.60 10.85 -3.89
C LYS A 11 11.99 10.95 -5.35
N ASP A 12 12.49 12.12 -5.74
CA ASP A 12 13.05 12.33 -7.08
C ASP A 12 12.07 11.96 -8.21
N GLY A 13 10.80 12.28 -8.03
CA GLY A 13 9.78 12.02 -9.02
C GLY A 13 9.25 10.60 -9.02
N VAL A 14 9.68 9.77 -8.08
CA VAL A 14 9.22 8.39 -7.96
C VAL A 14 8.38 8.25 -6.69
N ALA A 15 7.19 7.69 -6.83
CA ALA A 15 6.34 7.34 -5.70
C ALA A 15 6.46 5.84 -5.45
N VAL A 16 6.65 5.45 -4.19
CA VAL A 16 6.71 4.04 -3.78
C VAL A 16 5.55 3.78 -2.84
N LEU A 17 4.69 2.85 -3.21
CA LEU A 17 3.56 2.41 -2.40
C LEU A 17 3.85 0.98 -1.98
N ARG A 18 4.15 0.78 -0.69
CA ARG A 18 4.53 -0.55 -0.18
C ARG A 18 3.44 -1.08 0.74
N MET A 19 2.82 -2.18 0.33
CA MET A 19 1.86 -2.87 1.18
C MET A 19 2.62 -3.49 2.34
N ASN A 20 2.17 -3.24 3.57
CA ASN A 20 2.96 -3.52 4.75
C ASN A 20 2.19 -4.36 5.78
N ARG A 21 1.76 -5.53 5.36
CA ARG A 21 1.16 -6.54 6.24
C ARG A 21 1.79 -7.90 5.97
N PRO A 22 3.13 -8.02 6.13
CA PRO A 22 3.83 -9.27 5.78
C PRO A 22 3.37 -10.46 6.62
N GLU A 23 2.89 -10.23 7.83
CA GLU A 23 2.41 -11.28 8.72
C GLU A 23 1.16 -12.00 8.18
N VAL A 24 0.45 -11.39 7.24
CA VAL A 24 -0.70 -11.98 6.54
C VAL A 24 -0.51 -11.91 5.02
N ARG A 25 0.74 -11.94 4.58
CA ARG A 25 1.13 -11.92 3.16
C ARG A 25 0.56 -10.72 2.42
N ASN A 26 0.52 -9.59 3.09
CA ASN A 26 0.02 -8.31 2.55
C ASN A 26 -1.42 -8.39 2.10
N ALA A 27 -2.24 -9.20 2.78
CA ALA A 27 -3.68 -9.23 2.53
C ALA A 27 -4.28 -7.86 2.81
N MET A 28 -5.18 -7.42 1.95
CA MET A 28 -5.76 -6.08 2.03
C MET A 28 -6.90 -6.03 3.04
N ASN A 29 -6.73 -5.22 4.08
CA ASN A 29 -7.84 -4.89 4.99
C ASN A 29 -8.34 -3.49 4.64
N ALA A 30 -9.34 -3.01 5.39
CA ALA A 30 -9.94 -1.70 5.12
C ALA A 30 -8.92 -0.58 5.24
N GLU A 31 -8.04 -0.65 6.25
CA GLU A 31 -7.01 0.38 6.43
C GLU A 31 -6.08 0.46 5.22
N MET A 32 -5.57 -0.68 4.75
CA MET A 32 -4.67 -0.69 3.59
C MET A 32 -5.39 -0.18 2.36
N PHE A 33 -6.64 -0.59 2.15
CA PHE A 33 -7.43 -0.17 1.00
C PHE A 33 -7.60 1.35 0.98
N CYS A 34 -7.98 1.93 2.12
CA CYS A 34 -8.17 3.38 2.21
C CYS A 34 -6.86 4.14 2.02
N ARG A 35 -5.77 3.67 2.63
CA ARG A 35 -4.47 4.30 2.48
C ARG A 35 -3.98 4.21 1.04
N LEU A 36 -4.23 3.09 0.38
CA LEU A 36 -3.84 2.92 -1.02
C LEU A 36 -4.63 3.87 -1.93
N ALA A 37 -5.93 4.03 -1.68
CA ALA A 37 -6.75 4.96 -2.45
C ALA A 37 -6.26 6.39 -2.27
N ASP A 38 -5.94 6.80 -1.03
CA ASP A 38 -5.43 8.13 -0.75
C ASP A 38 -4.07 8.36 -1.42
N ALA A 39 -3.20 7.35 -1.40
CA ALA A 39 -1.88 7.46 -2.02
C ALA A 39 -2.00 7.61 -3.54
N TRP A 40 -2.87 6.84 -4.17
CA TRP A 40 -3.10 6.96 -5.62
C TRP A 40 -3.65 8.32 -5.99
N LYS A 41 -4.54 8.86 -5.16
CA LYS A 41 -5.07 10.19 -5.39
C LYS A 41 -3.95 11.22 -5.33
N ASP A 42 -3.07 11.11 -4.34
CA ASP A 42 -1.92 12.02 -4.21
C ASP A 42 -1.00 11.90 -5.43
N VAL A 43 -0.71 10.68 -5.88
CA VAL A 43 0.12 10.46 -7.07
C VAL A 43 -0.49 11.13 -8.29
N ASN A 44 -1.80 10.99 -8.48
CA ASN A 44 -2.48 11.60 -9.63
C ASN A 44 -2.47 13.12 -9.58
N GLU A 45 -2.46 13.71 -8.40
CA GLU A 45 -2.53 15.16 -8.23
C GLU A 45 -1.16 15.81 -8.15
N ASP A 46 -0.10 15.03 -7.92
CA ASP A 46 1.26 15.55 -7.79
C ASP A 46 1.97 15.56 -9.14
N GLY A 47 2.06 16.74 -9.76
CA GLY A 47 2.71 16.87 -11.05
C GLY A 47 4.20 16.59 -11.06
N GLY A 48 4.83 16.48 -9.90
CA GLY A 48 6.25 16.12 -9.79
C GLY A 48 6.49 14.61 -9.81
N VAL A 49 5.45 13.79 -9.67
CA VAL A 49 5.58 12.33 -9.72
C VAL A 49 5.49 11.87 -11.17
N ARG A 50 6.54 11.18 -11.61
CA ARG A 50 6.62 10.68 -12.99
C ARG A 50 6.51 9.16 -13.07
N CYS A 51 6.69 8.47 -11.95
CA CYS A 51 6.67 7.01 -11.92
C CYS A 51 6.17 6.57 -10.55
N ALA A 52 5.39 5.49 -10.50
CA ALA A 52 4.93 4.92 -9.24
C ALA A 52 5.27 3.44 -9.22
N ILE A 53 5.76 2.99 -8.06
CA ILE A 53 6.10 1.58 -7.82
C ILE A 53 5.16 1.06 -6.73
N LEU A 54 4.42 0.00 -7.04
CA LEU A 54 3.60 -0.69 -6.07
C LEU A 54 4.30 -1.99 -5.70
N THR A 55 4.58 -2.20 -4.43
CA THR A 55 5.32 -3.36 -3.97
C THR A 55 4.76 -3.85 -2.64
N GLY A 56 5.24 -5.00 -2.17
CA GLY A 56 4.84 -5.58 -0.91
C GLY A 56 6.05 -5.83 -0.02
N THR A 57 5.86 -5.67 1.29
CA THR A 57 6.90 -5.96 2.28
C THR A 57 7.03 -7.47 2.44
N GLY A 58 8.28 -7.95 2.56
CA GLY A 58 8.57 -9.36 2.78
C GLY A 58 8.78 -10.13 1.50
N ASP A 59 9.11 -11.41 1.64
CA ASP A 59 9.48 -12.28 0.52
C ASP A 59 8.39 -13.26 0.11
N GLU A 60 7.35 -13.42 0.94
CA GLU A 60 6.38 -14.48 0.73
C GLU A 60 5.34 -14.15 -0.31
N ALA A 61 4.88 -12.90 -0.34
CA ALA A 61 3.85 -12.51 -1.29
C ALA A 61 3.84 -11.02 -1.51
N PHE A 62 3.52 -10.63 -2.73
CA PHE A 62 3.24 -9.23 -3.06
C PHE A 62 1.94 -8.81 -2.37
N CYS A 63 0.85 -9.54 -2.61
CA CYS A 63 -0.45 -9.30 -2.03
C CYS A 63 -1.27 -10.59 -2.08
N ALA A 64 -1.90 -10.95 -0.97
CA ALA A 64 -2.72 -12.16 -0.91
C ALA A 64 -4.18 -11.93 -1.29
N GLY A 65 -4.53 -10.69 -1.68
CA GLY A 65 -5.90 -10.33 -2.02
C GLY A 65 -6.64 -9.72 -0.84
N GLY A 66 -7.96 -9.72 -0.87
CA GLY A 66 -8.76 -9.15 0.20
C GLY A 66 -8.69 -9.98 1.48
N ASP A 67 -8.63 -9.29 2.60
CA ASP A 67 -8.63 -9.94 3.91
C ASP A 67 -10.08 -10.12 4.36
N LEU A 68 -10.56 -11.36 4.33
CA LEU A 68 -11.96 -11.64 4.66
C LEU A 68 -12.32 -11.20 6.08
N ASP A 69 -11.38 -11.35 7.01
CA ASP A 69 -11.62 -10.91 8.39
C ASP A 69 -11.65 -9.39 8.50
N GLY A 70 -11.03 -8.69 7.56
CA GLY A 70 -10.99 -7.24 7.55
C GLY A 70 -12.13 -6.58 6.80
N PHE A 71 -12.82 -7.29 5.90
CA PHE A 71 -13.89 -6.74 5.08
C PHE A 71 -15.27 -7.31 5.40
N ILE A 72 -15.32 -8.53 5.89
CA ILE A 72 -16.60 -9.21 6.18
C ILE A 72 -16.78 -9.24 7.69
N PRO A 73 -17.79 -8.56 8.22
CA PRO A 73 -18.01 -8.52 9.68
C PRO A 73 -18.37 -9.89 10.26
#